data_a30869f10aec8ac483daaa3ff0a29ac1
#
_entry.id   a30869f10aec8ac483daaa3ff0a29ac1
#
_cell.length_a   1.000
_cell.length_b   1.000
_cell.length_c   1.000
_cell.angle_alpha   90.00
_cell.angle_beta   90.00
_cell.angle_gamma   90.00
#
_symmetry.space_group_name_H-M   'P 1'
#
loop_
_entity.id
_entity.type
_entity.pdbx_description
1 polymer ?
#
loop_
_entity_poly.entity_id
_entity_poly.type
_entity_poly.pdbx_seq_one_letter_code
_entity_poly.pdbx_strand_id
1 'polypeptide(L)'
;MATTALAQTDRHKAARRRKWREALTAYGFLAPYLFIFLTFTVFAIGYAFYLSFTRYNLLKPPEFWGLEGYRRVLCLEALLPRAADAGPLVCDDLFIRKALPNTILYTVIVVPAQTILSLILAFAMDQNLRFRRLFRTIFYLPSVTSSVVISIIFIWLFSPQGVVNQIFGLNINWLNDKNYAFYTIMLLNVFTTSGTMMLILLAGLQDIPVAIYEAAAMDGANKLQSLWHITIPMLRPVIFFVVTVGVIGCFQVFDQIYVMTAGGPLDSTTTVAYLIYKWAFRDTAVKMGQASALAFVLALIIMAVTMIQRKFIEGSGSVSS
;
A
#
# COMPACT_ATOMS: atom_id res chain seq x y z
N MET A 1 -28.49 -43.14 39.72
CA MET A 1 -27.26 -42.65 39.04
C MET A 1 -27.30 -42.79 37.51
N ALA A 2 -27.92 -43.81 36.91
CA ALA A 2 -27.97 -43.99 35.43
C ALA A 2 -28.83 -42.97 34.69
N THR A 3 -29.90 -42.47 35.25
CA THR A 3 -30.82 -41.49 34.63
C THR A 3 -30.22 -40.08 34.49
N THR A 4 -29.33 -39.68 35.38
CA THR A 4 -28.63 -38.38 35.32
C THR A 4 -27.55 -38.34 34.22
N ALA A 5 -26.88 -39.47 33.99
CA ALA A 5 -25.84 -39.59 32.92
C ALA A 5 -26.46 -39.56 31.50
N LEU A 6 -27.62 -40.18 31.31
CA LEU A 6 -28.35 -40.15 30.04
C LEU A 6 -28.86 -38.74 29.70
N ALA A 7 -29.39 -38.02 30.70
CA ALA A 7 -29.83 -36.63 30.51
C ALA A 7 -28.69 -35.64 30.19
N GLN A 8 -27.47 -35.87 30.66
CA GLN A 8 -26.30 -35.09 30.34
C GLN A 8 -25.80 -35.33 28.87
N THR A 9 -25.79 -36.61 28.43
CA THR A 9 -25.41 -36.94 27.05
C THR A 9 -26.39 -36.39 26.02
N ASP A 10 -27.68 -36.35 26.30
CA ASP A 10 -28.67 -35.79 25.39
C ASP A 10 -28.60 -34.25 25.33
N ARG A 11 -28.31 -33.59 26.45
CA ARG A 11 -28.03 -32.14 26.47
C ARG A 11 -26.79 -31.77 25.64
N HIS A 12 -25.71 -32.56 25.73
CA HIS A 12 -24.51 -32.35 24.92
C HIS A 12 -24.77 -32.58 23.43
N LYS A 13 -25.55 -33.58 23.04
CA LYS A 13 -25.95 -33.83 21.64
C LYS A 13 -26.85 -32.72 21.10
N ALA A 14 -27.81 -32.25 21.89
CA ALA A 14 -28.69 -31.14 21.51
C ALA A 14 -27.91 -29.83 21.37
N ALA A 15 -26.99 -29.51 22.29
CA ALA A 15 -26.11 -28.33 22.17
C ALA A 15 -25.18 -28.39 20.93
N ARG A 16 -24.66 -29.60 20.64
CA ARG A 16 -23.84 -29.78 19.41
C ARG A 16 -24.67 -29.63 18.12
N ARG A 17 -25.89 -30.17 18.08
CA ARG A 17 -26.79 -29.98 16.93
C ARG A 17 -27.19 -28.51 16.75
N ARG A 18 -27.41 -27.78 17.84
CA ARG A 18 -27.72 -26.34 17.78
C ARG A 18 -26.53 -25.54 17.23
N LYS A 19 -25.31 -25.80 17.72
CA LYS A 19 -24.07 -25.18 17.19
C LYS A 19 -23.86 -25.48 15.70
N TRP A 20 -24.13 -26.72 15.27
CA TRP A 20 -24.01 -27.09 13.86
C TRP A 20 -25.04 -26.36 12.99
N ARG A 21 -26.30 -26.24 13.45
CA ARG A 21 -27.34 -25.48 12.74
C ARG A 21 -27.00 -23.99 12.66
N GLU A 22 -26.55 -23.40 13.75
CA GLU A 22 -26.10 -22.00 13.78
C GLU A 22 -24.90 -21.78 12.83
N ALA A 23 -23.94 -22.68 12.82
CA ALA A 23 -22.82 -22.65 11.89
C ALA A 23 -23.27 -22.81 10.44
N LEU A 24 -24.17 -23.76 10.15
CA LEU A 24 -24.67 -24.00 8.79
C LEU A 24 -25.43 -22.77 8.26
N THR A 25 -26.25 -22.14 9.12
CA THR A 25 -26.96 -20.92 8.79
C THR A 25 -25.97 -19.77 8.53
N ALA A 26 -24.94 -19.60 9.38
CA ALA A 26 -23.89 -18.59 9.18
C ALA A 26 -23.12 -18.81 7.87
N TYR A 27 -22.70 -20.06 7.58
CA TYR A 27 -22.06 -20.40 6.31
C TYR A 27 -22.99 -20.21 5.10
N GLY A 28 -24.29 -20.47 5.24
CA GLY A 28 -25.28 -20.21 4.20
C GLY A 28 -25.36 -18.71 3.84
N PHE A 29 -25.33 -17.81 4.83
CA PHE A 29 -25.26 -16.36 4.56
C PHE A 29 -23.92 -15.91 4.00
N LEU A 30 -22.82 -16.56 4.37
CA LEU A 30 -21.48 -16.27 3.86
C LEU A 30 -21.21 -16.90 2.49
N ALA A 31 -21.98 -17.92 2.08
CA ALA A 31 -21.71 -18.70 0.88
C ALA A 31 -21.58 -17.86 -0.40
N PRO A 32 -22.44 -16.87 -0.70
CA PRO A 32 -22.29 -16.05 -1.90
C PRO A 32 -20.96 -15.28 -1.92
N TYR A 33 -20.58 -14.67 -0.78
CA TYR A 33 -19.29 -13.97 -0.64
C TYR A 33 -18.12 -14.94 -0.78
N LEU A 34 -18.16 -16.07 -0.06
CA LEU A 34 -17.10 -17.09 -0.10
C LEU A 34 -16.91 -17.65 -1.50
N PHE A 35 -17.99 -17.90 -2.24
CA PHE A 35 -17.91 -18.37 -3.62
C PHE A 35 -17.17 -17.37 -4.50
N ILE A 36 -17.53 -16.08 -4.46
CA ILE A 36 -16.87 -15.03 -5.23
C ILE A 36 -15.39 -14.91 -4.79
N PHE A 37 -15.14 -14.87 -3.50
CA PHE A 37 -13.77 -14.75 -2.94
C PHE A 37 -12.87 -15.92 -3.35
N LEU A 38 -13.35 -17.16 -3.22
CA LEU A 38 -12.58 -18.35 -3.58
C LEU A 38 -12.32 -18.42 -5.09
N THR A 39 -13.33 -18.08 -5.91
CA THR A 39 -13.22 -18.18 -7.37
C THR A 39 -12.35 -17.04 -7.95
N PHE A 40 -12.56 -15.79 -7.53
CA PHE A 40 -11.89 -14.65 -8.16
C PHE A 40 -10.62 -14.20 -7.43
N THR A 41 -10.48 -14.48 -6.13
CA THR A 41 -9.30 -14.06 -5.37
C THR A 41 -8.36 -15.24 -5.15
N VAL A 42 -8.83 -16.28 -4.47
CA VAL A 42 -7.94 -17.40 -4.07
C VAL A 42 -7.46 -18.18 -5.30
N PHE A 43 -8.36 -18.49 -6.21
CA PHE A 43 -7.99 -19.18 -7.46
C PHE A 43 -7.04 -18.34 -8.32
N ALA A 44 -7.30 -17.03 -8.49
CA ALA A 44 -6.44 -16.16 -9.28
C ALA A 44 -5.03 -16.04 -8.67
N ILE A 45 -4.91 -15.89 -7.34
CA ILE A 45 -3.62 -15.89 -6.63
C ILE A 45 -2.92 -17.24 -6.80
N GLY A 46 -3.62 -18.36 -6.61
CA GLY A 46 -3.07 -19.71 -6.80
C GLY A 46 -2.59 -19.95 -8.24
N TYR A 47 -3.36 -19.49 -9.23
CA TYR A 47 -2.98 -19.58 -10.63
C TYR A 47 -1.78 -18.68 -10.96
N ALA A 48 -1.74 -17.45 -10.47
CA ALA A 48 -0.58 -16.58 -10.62
C ALA A 48 0.67 -17.18 -9.94
N PHE A 49 0.50 -17.84 -8.78
CA PHE A 49 1.58 -18.58 -8.12
C PHE A 49 2.09 -19.74 -8.99
N TYR A 50 1.21 -20.52 -9.57
CA TYR A 50 1.58 -21.55 -10.55
C TYR A 50 2.35 -20.96 -11.74
N LEU A 51 1.83 -19.85 -12.33
CA LEU A 51 2.49 -19.18 -13.45
C LEU A 51 3.88 -18.66 -13.11
N SER A 52 4.16 -18.30 -11.87
CA SER A 52 5.47 -17.81 -11.44
C SER A 52 6.60 -18.85 -11.59
N PHE A 53 6.25 -20.13 -11.66
CA PHE A 53 7.17 -21.26 -11.93
C PHE A 53 7.20 -21.68 -13.40
N THR A 54 6.51 -20.96 -14.29
CA THR A 54 6.38 -21.32 -15.69
C THR A 54 6.96 -20.27 -16.61
N ARG A 55 7.40 -20.72 -17.79
CA ARG A 55 7.67 -19.82 -18.92
C ARG A 55 6.37 -19.66 -19.70
N TYR A 56 5.71 -18.52 -19.52
CA TYR A 56 4.43 -18.22 -20.13
C TYR A 56 4.41 -16.84 -20.79
N ASN A 57 3.96 -16.79 -22.05
CA ASN A 57 3.94 -15.59 -22.87
C ASN A 57 2.60 -15.32 -23.58
N LEU A 58 1.49 -15.84 -23.07
CA LEU A 58 0.13 -15.76 -23.62
C LEU A 58 -0.08 -16.47 -24.98
N LEU A 59 0.97 -16.65 -25.78
CA LEU A 59 0.89 -17.25 -27.12
C LEU A 59 1.13 -18.76 -27.12
N LYS A 60 1.83 -19.27 -26.09
CA LYS A 60 2.14 -20.68 -25.92
C LYS A 60 1.61 -21.16 -24.58
N PRO A 61 1.25 -22.46 -24.47
CA PRO A 61 0.88 -23.01 -23.17
C PRO A 61 2.00 -22.82 -22.14
N PRO A 62 1.68 -22.71 -20.84
CA PRO A 62 2.69 -22.55 -19.80
C PRO A 62 3.58 -23.78 -19.69
N GLU A 63 4.88 -23.60 -19.91
CA GLU A 63 5.90 -24.64 -19.75
C GLU A 63 6.52 -24.52 -18.37
N PHE A 64 6.62 -25.61 -17.62
CA PHE A 64 7.23 -25.60 -16.29
C PHE A 64 8.74 -25.25 -16.38
N TRP A 65 9.15 -24.21 -15.67
CA TRP A 65 10.50 -23.67 -15.70
C TRP A 65 11.17 -23.60 -14.31
N GLY A 66 10.47 -24.06 -13.28
CA GLY A 66 10.95 -24.06 -11.91
C GLY A 66 11.24 -22.65 -11.38
N LEU A 67 12.37 -22.49 -10.69
CA LEU A 67 12.77 -21.21 -10.07
C LEU A 67 13.53 -20.26 -11.00
N GLU A 68 13.68 -20.60 -12.27
CA GLU A 68 14.46 -19.80 -13.21
C GLU A 68 13.91 -18.38 -13.41
N GLY A 69 12.56 -18.22 -13.35
CA GLY A 69 11.90 -16.91 -13.35
C GLY A 69 12.39 -16.02 -12.20
N TYR A 70 12.45 -16.57 -10.99
CA TYR A 70 12.94 -15.86 -9.80
C TYR A 70 14.46 -15.55 -9.88
N ARG A 71 15.26 -16.48 -10.39
CA ARG A 71 16.70 -16.27 -10.58
C ARG A 71 16.98 -15.09 -11.50
N ARG A 72 16.23 -14.97 -12.61
CA ARG A 72 16.36 -13.86 -13.57
C ARG A 72 15.89 -12.53 -12.99
N VAL A 73 14.76 -12.53 -12.30
CA VAL A 73 14.21 -11.32 -11.64
C VAL A 73 15.17 -10.79 -10.57
N LEU A 74 15.72 -11.68 -9.73
CA LEU A 74 16.59 -11.29 -8.61
C LEU A 74 18.06 -11.17 -9.02
N CYS A 75 18.42 -11.41 -10.28
CA CYS A 75 19.82 -11.46 -10.75
C CYS A 75 20.72 -12.33 -9.88
N LEU A 76 20.22 -13.45 -9.35
CA LEU A 76 20.96 -14.34 -8.45
C LEU A 76 22.22 -14.90 -9.10
N GLU A 77 22.30 -14.89 -10.43
CA GLU A 77 23.50 -15.31 -11.17
C GLU A 77 24.72 -14.40 -10.93
N ALA A 78 24.48 -13.15 -10.54
CA ALA A 78 25.55 -12.23 -10.17
C ALA A 78 26.10 -12.51 -8.76
N LEU A 79 25.33 -13.23 -7.92
CA LEU A 79 25.67 -13.54 -6.52
C LEU A 79 26.21 -14.97 -6.32
N LEU A 80 25.96 -15.87 -7.28
CA LEU A 80 26.41 -17.26 -7.20
C LEU A 80 27.68 -17.46 -8.04
N PRO A 81 28.65 -18.32 -7.58
CA PRO A 81 29.81 -18.64 -8.38
C PRO A 81 29.38 -19.31 -9.69
N ARG A 82 29.80 -18.74 -10.79
CA ARG A 82 29.40 -19.12 -12.14
C ARG A 82 30.20 -20.33 -12.62
N ALA A 83 29.50 -21.31 -13.19
CA ALA A 83 30.18 -22.38 -13.96
C ALA A 83 30.81 -21.77 -15.22
N ALA A 84 32.02 -22.24 -15.60
CA ALA A 84 32.78 -21.71 -16.72
C ALA A 84 32.05 -21.77 -18.07
N ASP A 85 31.05 -22.64 -18.20
CA ASP A 85 30.28 -22.88 -19.44
C ASP A 85 28.90 -22.16 -19.46
N ALA A 86 28.60 -21.34 -18.47
CA ALA A 86 27.34 -20.61 -18.42
C ALA A 86 27.35 -19.48 -19.46
N GLY A 87 26.39 -19.51 -20.39
CA GLY A 87 26.16 -18.48 -21.41
C GLY A 87 26.00 -17.04 -20.86
N PRO A 88 25.78 -15.98 -21.66
CA PRO A 88 25.74 -14.61 -21.19
C PRO A 88 24.67 -14.42 -20.10
N LEU A 89 24.96 -13.60 -19.06
CA LEU A 89 24.02 -13.25 -18.00
C LEU A 89 22.73 -12.68 -18.61
N VAL A 90 21.62 -13.39 -18.43
CA VAL A 90 20.27 -12.93 -18.87
C VAL A 90 19.51 -12.39 -17.65
N CYS A 91 20.13 -11.44 -16.97
CA CYS A 91 19.50 -10.67 -15.91
C CYS A 91 18.66 -9.54 -16.50
N ASP A 92 17.45 -9.35 -16.02
CA ASP A 92 16.69 -8.14 -16.32
C ASP A 92 17.07 -7.07 -15.29
N ASP A 93 18.13 -6.31 -15.59
CA ASP A 93 18.73 -5.29 -14.72
C ASP A 93 17.73 -4.19 -14.29
N LEU A 94 16.58 -4.06 -14.99
CA LEU A 94 15.64 -2.98 -14.78
C LEU A 94 14.97 -3.03 -13.39
N PHE A 95 14.72 -4.23 -12.87
CA PHE A 95 14.16 -4.40 -11.52
C PHE A 95 15.12 -3.86 -10.47
N ILE A 96 16.37 -4.33 -10.45
CA ILE A 96 17.33 -4.00 -9.38
C ILE A 96 17.89 -2.59 -9.54
N ARG A 97 18.16 -2.14 -10.77
CA ARG A 97 18.80 -0.85 -11.02
C ARG A 97 17.85 0.33 -11.05
N LYS A 98 16.57 0.11 -11.35
CA LYS A 98 15.58 1.20 -11.51
C LYS A 98 14.34 0.98 -10.68
N ALA A 99 13.58 -0.08 -10.91
CA ALA A 99 12.26 -0.22 -10.34
C ALA A 99 12.26 -0.33 -8.80
N LEU A 100 13.13 -1.14 -8.24
CA LEU A 100 13.25 -1.30 -6.79
C LEU A 100 13.78 -0.04 -6.10
N PRO A 101 14.90 0.59 -6.52
CA PRO A 101 15.36 1.86 -5.95
C PRO A 101 14.33 2.98 -6.05
N ASN A 102 13.64 3.11 -7.20
CA ASN A 102 12.59 4.09 -7.38
C ASN A 102 11.43 3.84 -6.41
N THR A 103 10.99 2.59 -6.24
CA THR A 103 9.90 2.25 -5.32
C THR A 103 10.28 2.55 -3.87
N ILE A 104 11.52 2.26 -3.47
CA ILE A 104 12.03 2.58 -2.14
C ILE A 104 12.11 4.10 -1.95
N LEU A 105 12.70 4.83 -2.91
CA LEU A 105 12.79 6.30 -2.86
C LEU A 105 11.40 6.94 -2.76
N TYR A 106 10.46 6.45 -3.58
CA TYR A 106 9.06 6.88 -3.55
C TYR A 106 8.45 6.70 -2.16
N THR A 107 8.60 5.51 -1.58
CA THR A 107 8.04 5.18 -0.27
C THR A 107 8.66 6.03 0.84
N VAL A 108 9.98 6.20 0.83
CA VAL A 108 10.72 6.97 1.85
C VAL A 108 10.36 8.46 1.82
N ILE A 109 10.01 9.01 0.66
CA ILE A 109 9.62 10.42 0.53
C ILE A 109 8.12 10.60 0.78
N VAL A 110 7.28 9.81 0.10
CA VAL A 110 5.83 9.99 0.11
C VAL A 110 5.21 9.65 1.47
N VAL A 111 5.62 8.52 2.10
CA VAL A 111 4.99 8.09 3.35
C VAL A 111 5.18 9.10 4.48
N PRO A 112 6.37 9.62 4.78
CA PRO A 112 6.51 10.69 5.77
C PRO A 112 5.78 11.97 5.37
N ALA A 113 5.88 12.40 4.10
CA ALA A 113 5.27 13.63 3.63
C ALA A 113 3.74 13.59 3.76
N GLN A 114 3.09 12.54 3.29
CA GLN A 114 1.64 12.37 3.42
C GLN A 114 1.19 12.24 4.88
N THR A 115 1.96 11.53 5.72
CA THR A 115 1.63 11.36 7.15
C THR A 115 1.72 12.68 7.89
N ILE A 116 2.79 13.45 7.67
CA ILE A 116 2.97 14.77 8.28
C ILE A 116 1.86 15.73 7.81
N LEU A 117 1.61 15.79 6.50
CA LEU A 117 0.54 16.64 5.96
C LEU A 117 -0.82 16.25 6.53
N SER A 118 -1.14 14.95 6.57
CA SER A 118 -2.38 14.44 7.13
C SER A 118 -2.53 14.75 8.61
N LEU A 119 -1.45 14.66 9.37
CA LEU A 119 -1.44 15.00 10.80
C LEU A 119 -1.69 16.50 11.02
N ILE A 120 -1.04 17.36 10.25
CA ILE A 120 -1.27 18.82 10.29
C ILE A 120 -2.73 19.14 9.95
N LEU A 121 -3.27 18.53 8.90
CA LEU A 121 -4.66 18.70 8.50
C LEU A 121 -5.62 18.18 9.57
N ALA A 122 -5.33 17.02 10.19
CA ALA A 122 -6.15 16.46 11.26
C ALA A 122 -6.20 17.40 12.48
N PHE A 123 -5.04 17.93 12.92
CA PHE A 123 -4.99 18.91 14.00
C PHE A 123 -5.74 20.21 13.65
N ALA A 124 -5.61 20.70 12.43
CA ALA A 124 -6.37 21.87 11.99
C ALA A 124 -7.86 21.59 12.01
N MET A 125 -8.28 20.41 11.54
CA MET A 125 -9.70 20.02 11.51
C MET A 125 -10.25 19.60 12.88
N ASP A 126 -9.42 19.39 13.87
CA ASP A 126 -9.88 19.13 15.24
C ASP A 126 -10.24 20.42 16.00
N GLN A 127 -9.71 21.56 15.57
CA GLN A 127 -10.07 22.86 16.14
C GLN A 127 -11.55 23.24 15.86
N ASN A 128 -12.10 24.10 16.71
CA ASN A 128 -13.47 24.65 16.51
C ASN A 128 -13.49 25.71 15.40
N LEU A 129 -13.24 25.27 14.15
CA LEU A 129 -13.23 26.15 12.99
C LEU A 129 -14.65 26.40 12.46
N ARG A 130 -14.93 27.66 12.08
CA ARG A 130 -16.13 28.01 11.31
C ARG A 130 -16.02 27.30 9.94
N PHE A 131 -17.07 26.62 9.51
CA PHE A 131 -17.11 25.82 8.27
C PHE A 131 -16.23 24.53 8.28
N ARG A 132 -15.95 23.95 9.44
CA ARG A 132 -15.17 22.70 9.61
C ARG A 132 -15.64 21.58 8.66
N ARG A 133 -16.95 21.42 8.45
CA ARG A 133 -17.50 20.39 7.54
C ARG A 133 -17.06 20.63 6.09
N LEU A 134 -17.11 21.88 5.63
CA LEU A 134 -16.71 22.26 4.27
C LEU A 134 -15.22 21.98 4.02
N PHE A 135 -14.36 22.38 4.96
CA PHE A 135 -12.92 22.12 4.84
C PHE A 135 -12.61 20.62 4.83
N ARG A 136 -13.25 19.82 5.68
CA ARG A 136 -13.10 18.36 5.63
C ARG A 136 -13.49 17.79 4.25
N THR A 137 -14.58 18.24 3.67
CA THR A 137 -15.01 17.80 2.34
C THR A 137 -14.00 18.20 1.27
N ILE A 138 -13.49 19.44 1.29
CA ILE A 138 -12.52 19.93 0.30
C ILE A 138 -11.23 19.13 0.35
N PHE A 139 -10.66 18.86 1.53
CA PHE A 139 -9.42 18.10 1.67
C PHE A 139 -9.61 16.60 1.41
N TYR A 140 -10.81 16.07 1.60
CA TYR A 140 -11.12 14.68 1.33
C TYR A 140 -11.48 14.43 -0.15
N LEU A 141 -11.98 15.43 -0.88
CA LEU A 141 -12.42 15.29 -2.27
C LEU A 141 -11.37 14.68 -3.21
N PRO A 142 -10.09 15.08 -3.16
CA PRO A 142 -9.06 14.46 -4.01
C PRO A 142 -8.91 12.95 -3.80
N SER A 143 -9.08 12.47 -2.57
CA SER A 143 -8.88 11.05 -2.24
C SER A 143 -10.03 10.14 -2.68
N VAL A 144 -11.21 10.67 -2.95
CA VAL A 144 -12.34 9.89 -3.52
C VAL A 144 -12.45 10.04 -5.04
N THR A 145 -11.65 10.92 -5.62
CA THR A 145 -11.61 11.11 -7.07
C THR A 145 -10.81 9.96 -7.72
N SER A 146 -11.24 9.52 -8.90
CA SER A 146 -10.50 8.49 -9.65
C SER A 146 -9.03 8.88 -9.84
N SER A 147 -8.12 7.96 -9.53
CA SER A 147 -6.67 8.14 -9.68
C SER A 147 -6.28 8.55 -11.10
N VAL A 148 -6.95 8.00 -12.12
CA VAL A 148 -6.72 8.35 -13.53
C VAL A 148 -7.13 9.77 -13.81
N VAL A 149 -8.32 10.19 -13.37
CA VAL A 149 -8.84 11.54 -13.63
C VAL A 149 -7.94 12.60 -13.00
N ILE A 150 -7.56 12.41 -11.74
CA ILE A 150 -6.71 13.38 -11.05
C ILE A 150 -5.30 13.41 -11.65
N SER A 151 -4.79 12.28 -12.15
CA SER A 151 -3.52 12.23 -12.88
C SER A 151 -3.57 13.04 -14.17
N ILE A 152 -4.67 12.99 -14.93
CA ILE A 152 -4.87 13.79 -16.14
C ILE A 152 -4.93 15.29 -15.80
N ILE A 153 -5.62 15.66 -14.72
CA ILE A 153 -5.64 17.06 -14.25
C ILE A 153 -4.23 17.54 -13.92
N PHE A 154 -3.42 16.70 -13.24
CA PHE A 154 -2.04 17.04 -12.92
C PHE A 154 -1.14 17.14 -14.15
N ILE A 155 -1.32 16.29 -15.17
CA ILE A 155 -0.63 16.41 -16.46
C ILE A 155 -0.88 17.79 -17.06
N TRP A 156 -2.13 18.25 -17.04
CA TRP A 156 -2.50 19.57 -17.56
C TRP A 156 -1.92 20.72 -16.72
N LEU A 157 -2.01 20.64 -15.39
CA LEU A 157 -1.47 21.65 -14.46
C LEU A 157 0.04 21.80 -14.58
N PHE A 158 0.76 20.69 -14.73
CA PHE A 158 2.22 20.61 -14.81
C PHE A 158 2.74 20.49 -16.25
N SER A 159 1.90 20.80 -17.26
CA SER A 159 2.37 20.93 -18.65
C SER A 159 3.26 22.16 -18.82
N PRO A 160 4.09 22.25 -19.89
CA PRO A 160 4.93 23.42 -20.15
C PRO A 160 4.16 24.75 -20.18
N GLN A 161 2.93 24.74 -20.72
CA GLN A 161 2.03 25.90 -20.73
C GLN A 161 1.00 25.84 -19.56
N GLY A 162 1.18 24.95 -18.60
CA GLY A 162 0.26 24.74 -17.51
C GLY A 162 0.27 25.84 -16.46
N VAL A 163 -0.76 25.82 -15.63
CA VAL A 163 -1.03 26.84 -14.60
C VAL A 163 0.15 27.01 -13.63
N VAL A 164 0.84 25.93 -13.28
CA VAL A 164 1.99 25.97 -12.37
C VAL A 164 3.12 26.83 -12.95
N ASN A 165 3.51 26.59 -14.20
CA ASN A 165 4.54 27.38 -14.85
C ASN A 165 4.13 28.86 -15.02
N GLN A 166 2.86 29.13 -15.32
CA GLN A 166 2.36 30.50 -15.50
C GLN A 166 2.35 31.28 -14.16
N ILE A 167 1.89 30.68 -13.06
CA ILE A 167 1.82 31.36 -11.75
C ILE A 167 3.22 31.68 -11.22
N PHE A 168 4.17 30.75 -11.35
CA PHE A 168 5.51 30.90 -10.79
C PHE A 168 6.52 31.48 -11.80
N GLY A 169 6.12 31.82 -13.04
CA GLY A 169 7.02 32.33 -14.06
C GLY A 169 8.11 31.32 -14.45
N LEU A 170 7.82 30.02 -14.35
CA LEU A 170 8.78 28.95 -14.64
C LEU A 170 8.62 28.46 -16.08
N ASN A 171 9.69 27.88 -16.61
CA ASN A 171 9.67 27.22 -17.93
C ASN A 171 10.24 25.80 -17.77
N ILE A 172 9.56 25.00 -16.96
CA ILE A 172 10.00 23.63 -16.59
C ILE A 172 9.10 22.62 -17.30
N ASN A 173 9.72 21.62 -17.93
CA ASN A 173 9.01 20.48 -18.47
C ASN A 173 8.92 19.36 -17.43
N TRP A 174 7.99 19.53 -16.47
CA TRP A 174 7.90 18.73 -15.25
C TRP A 174 7.85 17.22 -15.50
N LEU A 175 7.12 16.76 -16.53
CA LEU A 175 6.89 15.31 -16.73
C LEU A 175 7.87 14.66 -17.71
N ASN A 176 8.54 15.47 -18.55
CA ASN A 176 9.50 14.95 -19.54
C ASN A 176 10.95 15.15 -19.10
N ASP A 177 11.20 15.77 -17.97
CA ASP A 177 12.54 15.87 -17.37
C ASP A 177 12.70 14.80 -16.30
N LYS A 178 13.78 13.99 -16.40
CA LYS A 178 14.11 12.90 -15.48
C LYS A 178 14.27 13.35 -14.01
N ASN A 179 14.62 14.63 -13.81
CA ASN A 179 14.85 15.17 -12.47
C ASN A 179 13.55 15.59 -11.78
N TYR A 180 12.52 15.96 -12.53
CA TYR A 180 11.27 16.48 -11.98
C TYR A 180 10.10 15.51 -12.07
N ALA A 181 10.07 14.64 -13.09
CA ALA A 181 8.92 13.78 -13.35
C ALA A 181 8.51 12.93 -12.14
N PHE A 182 9.46 12.33 -11.49
CA PHE A 182 9.18 11.45 -10.35
C PHE A 182 8.68 12.21 -9.12
N TYR A 183 9.25 13.39 -8.83
CA TYR A 183 8.80 14.24 -7.73
C TYR A 183 7.40 14.83 -7.97
N THR A 184 7.05 15.14 -9.23
CA THR A 184 5.71 15.58 -9.59
C THR A 184 4.66 14.52 -9.32
N ILE A 185 4.97 13.24 -9.61
CA ILE A 185 4.10 12.11 -9.28
C ILE A 185 3.99 11.89 -7.76
N MET A 186 5.10 12.03 -7.03
CA MET A 186 5.09 11.97 -5.56
C MET A 186 4.20 13.05 -4.95
N LEU A 187 4.28 14.28 -5.47
CA LEU A 187 3.44 15.40 -5.02
C LEU A 187 1.95 15.10 -5.21
N LEU A 188 1.58 14.59 -6.39
CA LEU A 188 0.21 14.15 -6.67
C LEU A 188 -0.26 13.10 -5.64
N ASN A 189 0.57 12.10 -5.35
CA ASN A 189 0.20 11.05 -4.41
C ASN A 189 0.01 11.61 -3.00
N VAL A 190 0.93 12.44 -2.50
CA VAL A 190 0.80 13.11 -1.20
C VAL A 190 -0.50 13.90 -1.12
N PHE A 191 -0.83 14.67 -2.18
CA PHE A 191 -2.06 15.46 -2.25
C PHE A 191 -3.32 14.57 -2.20
N THR A 192 -3.35 13.49 -2.97
CA THR A 192 -4.54 12.61 -3.07
C THR A 192 -4.74 11.73 -1.84
N THR A 193 -3.67 11.22 -1.22
CA THR A 193 -3.80 10.28 -0.09
C THR A 193 -3.97 10.97 1.26
N SER A 194 -3.48 12.20 1.39
CA SER A 194 -3.52 12.93 2.67
C SER A 194 -4.92 13.14 3.22
N GLY A 195 -5.95 13.29 2.37
CA GLY A 195 -7.34 13.47 2.79
C GLY A 195 -7.92 12.28 3.54
N THR A 196 -7.72 11.07 3.03
CA THR A 196 -8.17 9.84 3.70
C THR A 196 -7.41 9.62 5.00
N MET A 197 -6.08 9.80 4.99
CA MET A 197 -5.25 9.64 6.18
C MET A 197 -5.54 10.69 7.25
N MET A 198 -5.87 11.93 6.84
CA MET A 198 -6.37 12.97 7.74
C MET A 198 -7.62 12.53 8.50
N LEU A 199 -8.60 11.91 7.84
CA LEU A 199 -9.82 11.45 8.50
C LEU A 199 -9.56 10.34 9.52
N ILE A 200 -8.65 9.41 9.21
CA ILE A 200 -8.26 8.35 10.14
C ILE A 200 -7.57 8.92 11.37
N LEU A 201 -6.61 9.84 11.17
CA LEU A 201 -5.91 10.52 12.26
C LEU A 201 -6.85 11.40 13.09
N LEU A 202 -7.80 12.07 12.44
CA LEU A 202 -8.80 12.89 13.11
C LEU A 202 -9.74 12.06 13.99
N ALA A 203 -10.14 10.87 13.54
CA ALA A 203 -10.91 9.94 14.37
C ALA A 203 -10.11 9.54 15.61
N GLY A 204 -8.83 9.16 15.44
CA GLY A 204 -7.97 8.86 16.58
C GLY A 204 -7.75 10.03 17.54
N LEU A 205 -7.68 11.27 17.03
CA LEU A 205 -7.61 12.47 17.88
C LEU A 205 -8.86 12.65 18.74
N GLN A 206 -10.04 12.36 18.17
CA GLN A 206 -11.34 12.51 18.85
C GLN A 206 -11.61 11.39 19.86
N ASP A 207 -10.89 10.28 19.79
CA ASP A 207 -10.96 9.20 20.77
C ASP A 207 -10.17 9.49 22.06
N ILE A 208 -9.29 10.52 22.06
CA ILE A 208 -8.53 10.90 23.26
C ILE A 208 -9.46 11.62 24.25
N PRO A 209 -9.62 11.11 25.50
CA PRO A 209 -10.48 11.71 26.49
C PRO A 209 -10.07 13.14 26.84
N VAL A 210 -11.01 14.08 26.84
CA VAL A 210 -10.76 15.50 27.16
C VAL A 210 -10.19 15.67 28.56
N ALA A 211 -10.58 14.82 29.51
CA ALA A 211 -10.10 14.83 30.90
C ALA A 211 -8.57 14.74 31.00
N ILE A 212 -7.88 14.08 30.04
CA ILE A 212 -6.41 14.00 30.02
C ILE A 212 -5.80 15.38 29.72
N TYR A 213 -6.39 16.12 28.81
CA TYR A 213 -5.94 17.49 28.48
C TYR A 213 -6.25 18.48 29.60
N GLU A 214 -7.38 18.30 30.29
CA GLU A 214 -7.75 19.11 31.47
C GLU A 214 -6.78 18.87 32.62
N ALA A 215 -6.44 17.63 32.94
CA ALA A 215 -5.43 17.27 33.94
C ALA A 215 -4.07 17.88 33.60
N ALA A 216 -3.60 17.75 32.35
CA ALA A 216 -2.34 18.32 31.90
C ALA A 216 -2.33 19.86 32.00
N ALA A 217 -3.47 20.52 31.75
CA ALA A 217 -3.59 21.95 31.90
C ALA A 217 -3.50 22.38 33.38
N MET A 218 -4.06 21.59 34.31
CA MET A 218 -3.93 21.80 35.75
C MET A 218 -2.48 21.67 36.23
N ASP A 219 -1.71 20.74 35.59
CA ASP A 219 -0.28 20.57 35.82
C ASP A 219 0.60 21.66 35.14
N GLY A 220 -0.02 22.62 34.45
CA GLY A 220 0.67 23.76 33.81
C GLY A 220 1.25 23.43 32.42
N ALA A 221 0.87 22.30 31.79
CA ALA A 221 1.34 21.96 30.47
C ALA A 221 0.80 22.95 29.40
N ASN A 222 1.68 23.48 28.57
CA ASN A 222 1.28 24.28 27.42
C ASN A 222 0.81 23.37 26.24
N LYS A 223 0.17 23.98 25.20
CA LYS A 223 -0.35 23.25 24.05
C LYS A 223 0.71 22.43 23.32
N LEU A 224 1.93 22.91 23.21
CA LEU A 224 3.02 22.20 22.53
C LEU A 224 3.51 21.00 23.37
N GLN A 225 3.59 21.17 24.69
CA GLN A 225 3.90 20.08 25.62
C GLN A 225 2.83 18.99 25.56
N SER A 226 1.54 19.37 25.60
CA SER A 226 0.42 18.42 25.45
C SER A 226 0.46 17.69 24.10
N LEU A 227 0.82 18.38 23.02
CA LEU A 227 0.97 17.76 21.70
C LEU A 227 2.04 16.64 21.71
N TRP A 228 3.25 16.94 22.21
CA TRP A 228 4.38 16.02 22.13
C TRP A 228 4.34 14.91 23.18
N HIS A 229 3.82 15.20 24.39
CA HIS A 229 3.86 14.25 25.52
C HIS A 229 2.55 13.47 25.72
N ILE A 230 1.42 13.96 25.15
CA ILE A 230 0.11 13.33 25.31
C ILE A 230 -0.42 12.90 23.94
N THR A 231 -0.64 13.86 23.03
CA THR A 231 -1.38 13.61 21.80
C THR A 231 -0.63 12.67 20.88
N ILE A 232 0.63 12.94 20.54
CA ILE A 232 1.42 12.10 19.64
C ILE A 232 1.65 10.70 20.22
N PRO A 233 2.01 10.51 21.50
CA PRO A 233 2.10 9.19 22.11
C PRO A 233 0.79 8.40 22.09
N MET A 234 -0.35 9.03 22.38
CA MET A 234 -1.65 8.37 22.33
C MET A 234 -2.10 8.02 20.90
N LEU A 235 -1.69 8.83 19.91
CA LEU A 235 -1.95 8.56 18.50
C LEU A 235 -1.01 7.50 17.89
N ARG A 236 0.01 7.02 18.57
CA ARG A 236 0.98 6.05 18.01
C ARG A 236 0.32 4.86 17.29
N PRO A 237 -0.73 4.20 17.84
CA PRO A 237 -1.35 3.09 17.13
C PRO A 237 -2.00 3.51 15.79
N VAL A 238 -2.63 4.69 15.76
CA VAL A 238 -3.29 5.23 14.58
C VAL A 238 -2.25 5.70 13.55
N ILE A 239 -1.19 6.37 14.00
CA ILE A 239 -0.05 6.78 13.15
C ILE A 239 0.59 5.52 12.55
N PHE A 240 0.82 4.47 13.35
CA PHE A 240 1.34 3.20 12.85
C PHE A 240 0.46 2.61 11.75
N PHE A 241 -0.84 2.58 11.94
CA PHE A 241 -1.79 2.10 10.93
C PHE A 241 -1.70 2.93 9.64
N VAL A 242 -1.72 4.26 9.75
CA VAL A 242 -1.60 5.18 8.60
C VAL A 242 -0.30 4.98 7.84
N VAL A 243 0.83 4.89 8.55
CA VAL A 243 2.15 4.64 7.95
C VAL A 243 2.20 3.28 7.28
N THR A 244 1.65 2.24 7.92
CA THR A 244 1.62 0.87 7.33
C THR A 244 0.81 0.83 6.04
N VAL A 245 -0.39 1.39 6.04
CA VAL A 245 -1.23 1.48 4.84
C VAL A 245 -0.55 2.32 3.76
N GLY A 246 0.10 3.41 4.16
CA GLY A 246 0.89 4.26 3.26
C GLY A 246 2.05 3.51 2.62
N VAL A 247 2.82 2.74 3.39
CA VAL A 247 3.92 1.91 2.87
C VAL A 247 3.40 0.90 1.85
N ILE A 248 2.35 0.14 2.20
CA ILE A 248 1.75 -0.83 1.28
C ILE A 248 1.30 -0.15 -0.01
N GLY A 249 0.60 0.99 0.08
CA GLY A 249 0.13 1.74 -1.09
C GLY A 249 1.28 2.28 -1.96
N CYS A 250 2.35 2.79 -1.36
CA CYS A 250 3.51 3.30 -2.10
C CYS A 250 4.29 2.20 -2.81
N PHE A 251 4.43 1.00 -2.21
CA PHE A 251 5.05 -0.14 -2.90
C PHE A 251 4.23 -0.65 -4.08
N GLN A 252 2.92 -0.42 -4.07
CA GLN A 252 1.97 -0.84 -5.10
C GLN A 252 1.58 0.30 -6.06
N VAL A 253 2.25 1.45 -6.01
CA VAL A 253 1.92 2.60 -6.87
C VAL A 253 2.05 2.23 -8.34
N PHE A 254 0.94 2.38 -9.07
CA PHE A 254 0.82 1.99 -10.47
C PHE A 254 0.12 3.06 -11.33
N ASP A 255 -1.11 3.43 -10.98
CA ASP A 255 -1.99 4.26 -11.81
C ASP A 255 -1.34 5.59 -12.23
N GLN A 256 -0.75 6.30 -11.27
CA GLN A 256 -0.12 7.60 -11.49
C GLN A 256 1.08 7.47 -12.43
N ILE A 257 1.91 6.41 -12.21
CA ILE A 257 3.07 6.14 -13.07
C ILE A 257 2.62 5.82 -14.49
N TYR A 258 1.60 4.95 -14.61
CA TYR A 258 1.08 4.52 -15.90
C TYR A 258 0.49 5.67 -16.70
N VAL A 259 -0.32 6.52 -16.08
CA VAL A 259 -1.06 7.61 -16.75
C VAL A 259 -0.16 8.80 -17.03
N MET A 260 0.70 9.20 -16.09
CA MET A 260 1.46 10.45 -16.22
C MET A 260 2.72 10.32 -17.08
N THR A 261 3.45 9.22 -16.96
CA THR A 261 4.78 9.09 -17.57
C THR A 261 5.02 7.76 -18.29
N ALA A 262 4.17 6.76 -18.03
CA ALA A 262 4.40 5.40 -18.53
C ALA A 262 5.82 4.86 -18.21
N GLY A 263 6.34 5.20 -17.01
CA GLY A 263 7.68 4.84 -16.56
C GLY A 263 8.81 5.76 -17.01
N GLY A 264 8.54 6.69 -17.96
CA GLY A 264 9.53 7.62 -18.52
C GLY A 264 9.80 8.86 -17.66
N PRO A 265 10.71 9.73 -18.14
CA PRO A 265 11.67 9.51 -19.22
C PRO A 265 12.81 8.56 -18.79
N LEU A 266 13.31 7.74 -19.71
CA LEU A 266 14.46 6.83 -19.51
C LEU A 266 14.31 5.89 -18.30
N ASP A 267 13.09 5.37 -18.07
CA ASP A 267 12.70 4.53 -16.93
C ASP A 267 12.92 5.20 -15.55
N SER A 268 13.06 6.53 -15.49
CA SER A 268 13.31 7.27 -14.24
C SER A 268 12.13 7.21 -13.24
N THR A 269 10.92 6.96 -13.71
CA THR A 269 9.73 6.83 -12.88
C THR A 269 9.20 5.40 -12.79
N THR A 270 9.91 4.43 -13.39
CA THR A 270 9.50 3.03 -13.34
C THR A 270 9.55 2.49 -11.92
N THR A 271 8.39 2.04 -11.40
CA THR A 271 8.22 1.35 -10.10
C THR A 271 8.06 -0.14 -10.32
N VAL A 272 8.16 -0.92 -9.23
CA VAL A 272 8.02 -2.39 -9.32
C VAL A 272 6.64 -2.79 -9.79
N ALA A 273 5.57 -2.17 -9.28
CA ALA A 273 4.21 -2.45 -9.71
C ALA A 273 3.99 -2.12 -11.20
N TYR A 274 4.54 -0.99 -11.67
CA TYR A 274 4.49 -0.66 -13.09
C TYR A 274 5.31 -1.64 -13.96
N LEU A 275 6.48 -2.09 -13.48
CA LEU A 275 7.31 -3.05 -14.19
C LEU A 275 6.62 -4.43 -14.34
N ILE A 276 5.90 -4.89 -13.31
CA ILE A 276 5.06 -6.10 -13.39
C ILE A 276 4.07 -5.97 -14.54
N TYR A 277 3.36 -4.85 -14.62
CA TYR A 277 2.40 -4.60 -15.70
C TYR A 277 3.08 -4.52 -17.07
N LYS A 278 4.22 -3.82 -17.17
CA LYS A 278 5.01 -3.68 -18.40
C LYS A 278 5.40 -5.05 -18.95
N TRP A 279 5.92 -5.95 -18.11
CA TRP A 279 6.30 -7.31 -18.52
C TRP A 279 5.11 -8.20 -18.84
N ALA A 280 4.00 -8.04 -18.11
CA ALA A 280 2.83 -8.87 -18.33
C ALA A 280 2.06 -8.52 -19.62
N PHE A 281 1.99 -7.20 -19.99
CA PHE A 281 1.03 -6.73 -20.98
C PHE A 281 1.58 -5.78 -22.05
N ARG A 282 2.72 -5.13 -21.82
CA ARG A 282 3.22 -4.07 -22.75
C ARG A 282 4.47 -4.44 -23.52
N ASP A 283 5.30 -5.32 -23.02
CA ASP A 283 6.52 -5.69 -23.71
C ASP A 283 6.22 -6.50 -24.99
N THR A 284 7.02 -6.30 -26.03
CA THR A 284 6.96 -7.05 -27.28
C THR A 284 7.13 -8.55 -27.08
N ALA A 285 7.93 -8.93 -26.08
CA ALA A 285 8.05 -10.31 -25.61
C ALA A 285 7.36 -10.43 -24.24
N VAL A 286 6.05 -10.62 -24.22
CA VAL A 286 5.27 -10.81 -22.99
C VAL A 286 5.92 -11.89 -22.10
N LYS A 287 6.22 -11.51 -20.86
CA LYS A 287 6.91 -12.34 -19.88
C LYS A 287 6.00 -12.59 -18.66
N MET A 288 4.80 -13.15 -18.90
CA MET A 288 3.77 -13.31 -17.87
C MET A 288 4.28 -14.12 -16.65
N GLY A 289 5.03 -15.20 -16.90
CA GLY A 289 5.64 -16.01 -15.82
C GLY A 289 6.63 -15.19 -14.96
N GLN A 290 7.50 -14.39 -15.58
CA GLN A 290 8.43 -13.53 -14.85
C GLN A 290 7.72 -12.38 -14.14
N ALA A 291 6.68 -11.79 -14.75
CA ALA A 291 5.85 -10.77 -14.11
C ALA A 291 5.15 -11.32 -12.85
N SER A 292 4.63 -12.57 -12.94
CA SER A 292 4.07 -13.26 -11.77
C SER A 292 5.12 -13.52 -10.69
N ALA A 293 6.33 -13.96 -11.05
CA ALA A 293 7.42 -14.14 -10.10
C ALA A 293 7.79 -12.81 -9.42
N LEU A 294 7.89 -11.71 -10.18
CA LEU A 294 8.17 -10.38 -9.64
C LEU A 294 7.05 -9.89 -8.70
N ALA A 295 5.79 -10.20 -8.99
CA ALA A 295 4.66 -9.86 -8.11
C ALA A 295 4.76 -10.56 -6.74
N PHE A 296 5.16 -11.85 -6.71
CA PHE A 296 5.40 -12.56 -5.45
C PHE A 296 6.63 -12.04 -4.71
N VAL A 297 7.70 -11.68 -5.42
CA VAL A 297 8.87 -11.00 -4.81
C VAL A 297 8.44 -9.68 -4.18
N LEU A 298 7.64 -8.86 -4.87
CA LEU A 298 7.12 -7.61 -4.32
C LEU A 298 6.27 -7.86 -3.06
N ALA A 299 5.38 -8.86 -3.09
CA ALA A 299 4.57 -9.23 -1.93
C ALA A 299 5.43 -9.63 -0.72
N LEU A 300 6.50 -10.40 -0.94
CA LEU A 300 7.46 -10.77 0.12
C LEU A 300 8.23 -9.55 0.65
N ILE A 301 8.64 -8.62 -0.21
CA ILE A 301 9.29 -7.37 0.20
C ILE A 301 8.35 -6.54 1.08
N ILE A 302 7.09 -6.33 0.65
CA ILE A 302 6.09 -5.59 1.42
C ILE A 302 5.87 -6.27 2.77
N MET A 303 5.71 -7.59 2.80
CA MET A 303 5.55 -8.35 4.04
C MET A 303 6.75 -8.18 4.98
N ALA A 304 7.98 -8.27 4.47
CA ALA A 304 9.19 -8.07 5.26
C ALA A 304 9.27 -6.65 5.83
N VAL A 305 9.03 -5.63 5.00
CA VAL A 305 9.06 -4.22 5.43
C VAL A 305 8.00 -3.94 6.50
N THR A 306 6.77 -4.44 6.32
CA THR A 306 5.70 -4.24 7.31
C THR A 306 5.95 -5.00 8.61
N MET A 307 6.53 -6.20 8.57
CA MET A 307 6.94 -6.93 9.78
C MET A 307 8.07 -6.20 10.53
N ILE A 308 9.07 -5.68 9.81
CA ILE A 308 10.15 -4.89 10.40
C ILE A 308 9.57 -3.63 11.06
N GLN A 309 8.71 -2.90 10.35
CA GLN A 309 8.04 -1.72 10.86
C GLN A 309 7.25 -2.02 12.15
N ARG A 310 6.50 -3.11 12.18
CA ARG A 310 5.75 -3.58 13.36
C ARG A 310 6.67 -3.78 14.56
N LYS A 311 7.80 -4.49 14.37
CA LYS A 311 8.75 -4.78 15.44
C LYS A 311 9.36 -3.51 16.05
N PHE A 312 9.64 -2.48 15.22
CA PHE A 312 10.18 -1.20 15.70
C PHE A 312 9.18 -0.39 16.53
N ILE A 313 7.89 -0.48 16.23
CA ILE A 313 6.87 0.31 16.90
C ILE A 313 6.29 -0.41 18.12
N GLU A 314 6.06 -1.72 18.04
CA GLU A 314 5.63 -2.53 19.21
C GLU A 314 6.74 -2.67 20.27
N GLY A 315 8.02 -2.69 19.86
CA GLY A 315 9.16 -2.78 20.79
C GLY A 315 9.37 -1.53 21.65
N SER A 316 8.73 -0.39 21.35
CA SER A 316 8.80 0.83 22.13
C SER A 316 7.60 1.08 23.06
N GLY A 317 6.65 0.14 23.17
CA GLY A 317 5.43 0.31 23.94
C GLY A 317 4.80 -1.02 24.36
N SER A 318 5.50 -1.80 25.21
CA SER A 318 4.82 -2.85 25.98
C SER A 318 3.94 -2.17 27.05
N VAL A 319 2.77 -1.72 26.67
CA VAL A 319 1.69 -1.54 27.64
C VAL A 319 1.15 -2.94 27.89
N SER A 320 1.70 -3.61 28.93
CA SER A 320 1.11 -4.78 29.51
C SER A 320 -0.31 -4.42 29.98
N SER A 321 -1.28 -5.05 29.37
CA SER A 321 -2.66 -5.14 29.87
C SER A 321 -2.69 -5.86 31.22
#